data_561b771e7ef9f1141bdef600a722d1c6
#
_entry.id   561b771e7ef9f1141bdef600a722d1c6
#
_cell.length_a   1.000
_cell.length_b   1.000
_cell.length_c   1.000
_cell.angle_alpha   90.00
_cell.angle_beta   90.00
_cell.angle_gamma   90.00
#
_symmetry.space_group_name_H-M   'P 1'
#
loop_
_entity.id
_entity.type
_entity.pdbx_description
1 polymer ?
#
loop_
_entity_poly.entity_id
_entity_poly.type
_entity_poly.pdbx_seq_one_letter_code
_entity_poly.pdbx_strand_id
1 'polypeptide(L)'
;MFSVLFVENAVFCPADFTSMNEKTSFEYKQVISNCKSLFAKKTRDYGTAWRILRLPSITDQIFIKAQRIRSIQEKGVQKVNDPITDEFIGIINYCVIALLQIELSNSTNTEMTMEELEPLYDRVVNETFALQQDKNHDYGEAWRDMRVSSITDIILMKLLRVKQIEDNEGKTLVSEGVKANYQDMINYAVFAMILLNTNKK
;
A
#
# COMPACT_ATOMS: atom_id res chain seq x y z
N MET A 1 -7.58 -22.17 48.99
CA MET A 1 -6.17 -22.22 48.51
C MET A 1 -6.21 -21.88 47.02
N PHE A 2 -6.11 -20.57 46.68
CA PHE A 2 -6.20 -20.11 45.32
C PHE A 2 -4.77 -19.97 44.79
N SER A 3 -4.42 -20.75 43.78
CA SER A 3 -3.14 -20.67 43.08
C SER A 3 -3.16 -19.51 42.10
N VAL A 4 -2.34 -18.49 42.36
CA VAL A 4 -2.13 -17.35 41.45
C VAL A 4 -1.13 -17.81 40.36
N LEU A 5 -1.62 -17.97 39.14
CA LEU A 5 -0.77 -18.16 37.98
C LEU A 5 -0.05 -16.83 37.66
N PHE A 6 1.23 -16.81 37.89
CA PHE A 6 2.10 -15.72 37.36
C PHE A 6 2.17 -15.86 35.85
N VAL A 7 1.61 -14.87 35.14
CA VAL A 7 1.90 -14.65 33.72
C VAL A 7 3.28 -14.02 33.66
N GLU A 8 4.27 -14.75 33.18
CA GLU A 8 5.59 -14.20 32.86
C GLU A 8 5.43 -13.07 31.82
N ASN A 9 5.70 -11.85 32.23
CA ASN A 9 5.89 -10.75 31.31
C ASN A 9 7.13 -11.03 30.45
N ALA A 10 6.92 -11.42 29.20
CA ALA A 10 7.99 -11.49 28.22
C ALA A 10 8.57 -10.08 28.06
N VAL A 11 9.72 -9.84 28.68
CA VAL A 11 10.49 -8.60 28.49
C VAL A 11 11.06 -8.64 27.07
N PHE A 12 10.46 -7.86 26.18
CA PHE A 12 10.93 -7.70 24.81
C PHE A 12 12.34 -7.06 24.84
N CYS A 13 13.34 -7.78 24.34
CA CYS A 13 14.72 -7.32 24.34
C CYS A 13 14.92 -6.27 23.24
N PRO A 14 15.57 -5.11 23.50
CA PRO A 14 15.82 -4.08 22.48
C PRO A 14 16.55 -4.58 21.23
N ALA A 15 17.39 -5.62 21.35
CA ALA A 15 18.10 -6.25 20.24
C ALA A 15 17.13 -6.96 19.25
N ASP A 16 16.04 -7.55 19.73
CA ASP A 16 15.04 -8.19 18.88
C ASP A 16 14.25 -7.18 18.03
N PHE A 17 13.97 -6.01 18.60
CA PHE A 17 13.27 -4.94 17.91
C PHE A 17 14.10 -4.36 16.75
N THR A 18 15.41 -4.20 16.93
CA THR A 18 16.31 -3.70 15.87
C THR A 18 16.39 -4.69 14.71
N SER A 19 16.54 -5.98 14.99
CA SER A 19 16.62 -7.03 13.97
C SER A 19 15.30 -7.21 13.20
N MET A 20 14.16 -7.06 13.86
CA MET A 20 12.83 -7.11 13.24
C MET A 20 12.61 -5.94 12.29
N ASN A 21 12.99 -4.73 12.69
CA ASN A 21 12.86 -3.53 11.85
C ASN A 21 13.75 -3.60 10.60
N GLU A 22 14.96 -4.15 10.72
CA GLU A 22 15.85 -4.40 9.57
C GLU A 22 15.23 -5.41 8.58
N LYS A 23 14.64 -6.49 9.09
CA LYS A 23 13.95 -7.48 8.28
C LYS A 23 12.78 -6.88 7.52
N THR A 24 11.91 -6.14 8.20
CA THR A 24 10.76 -5.47 7.56
C THR A 24 11.21 -4.47 6.52
N SER A 25 12.26 -3.69 6.82
CA SER A 25 12.84 -2.74 5.86
C SER A 25 13.34 -3.43 4.60
N PHE A 26 13.97 -4.57 4.73
CA PHE A 26 14.44 -5.37 3.59
C PHE A 26 13.27 -5.92 2.77
N GLU A 27 12.30 -6.56 3.42
CA GLU A 27 11.11 -7.13 2.76
C GLU A 27 10.29 -6.05 2.05
N TYR A 28 10.09 -4.90 2.70
CA TYR A 28 9.42 -3.74 2.13
C TYR A 28 10.11 -3.25 0.85
N LYS A 29 11.41 -3.04 0.90
CA LYS A 29 12.20 -2.59 -0.25
C LYS A 29 12.15 -3.59 -1.41
N GLN A 30 12.11 -4.88 -1.13
CA GLN A 30 11.96 -5.91 -2.16
C GLN A 30 10.61 -5.82 -2.87
N VAL A 31 9.51 -5.67 -2.13
CA VAL A 31 8.17 -5.50 -2.72
C VAL A 31 8.13 -4.25 -3.59
N ILE A 32 8.63 -3.13 -3.08
CA ILE A 32 8.66 -1.86 -3.82
C ILE A 32 9.52 -1.95 -5.08
N SER A 33 10.67 -2.61 -5.03
CA SER A 33 11.53 -2.82 -6.19
C SER A 33 10.78 -3.57 -7.32
N ASN A 34 10.00 -4.58 -6.98
CA ASN A 34 9.16 -5.30 -7.93
C ASN A 34 8.07 -4.40 -8.53
N CYS A 35 7.40 -3.59 -7.68
CA CYS A 35 6.39 -2.64 -8.13
C CYS A 35 6.98 -1.59 -9.08
N LYS A 36 8.12 -1.01 -8.74
CA LYS A 36 8.84 -0.02 -9.54
C LYS A 36 9.29 -0.62 -10.90
N SER A 37 9.80 -1.86 -10.89
CA SER A 37 10.18 -2.56 -12.13
C SER A 37 9.00 -2.69 -13.09
N LEU A 38 7.81 -3.07 -12.58
CA LEU A 38 6.61 -3.16 -13.41
C LEU A 38 6.14 -1.77 -13.88
N PHE A 39 6.17 -0.76 -13.01
CA PHE A 39 5.84 0.62 -13.34
C PHE A 39 6.73 1.13 -14.49
N ALA A 40 8.05 0.92 -14.40
CA ALA A 40 9.00 1.32 -15.43
C ALA A 40 8.76 0.62 -16.77
N LYS A 41 8.45 -0.69 -16.76
CA LYS A 41 8.12 -1.43 -17.99
C LYS A 41 6.87 -0.85 -18.66
N LYS A 42 5.80 -0.61 -17.88
CA LYS A 42 4.56 -0.03 -18.40
C LYS A 42 4.74 1.39 -18.92
N THR A 43 5.57 2.19 -18.25
CA THR A 43 5.91 3.55 -18.74
C THR A 43 6.66 3.51 -20.06
N ARG A 44 7.51 2.51 -20.29
CA ARG A 44 8.18 2.33 -21.61
C ARG A 44 7.22 1.90 -22.70
N ASP A 45 6.19 1.10 -22.36
CA ASP A 45 5.23 0.60 -23.34
C ASP A 45 4.25 1.70 -23.82
N TYR A 46 3.73 2.54 -22.91
CA TYR A 46 2.67 3.52 -23.24
C TYR A 46 2.84 4.89 -22.59
N GLY A 47 4.04 5.21 -22.15
CA GLY A 47 4.32 6.51 -21.55
C GLY A 47 3.53 6.76 -20.26
N THR A 48 3.17 8.01 -20.05
CA THR A 48 2.41 8.48 -18.90
C THR A 48 0.91 8.65 -19.21
N ALA A 49 0.31 7.70 -19.92
CA ALA A 49 -1.11 7.75 -20.31
C ALA A 49 -2.06 7.98 -19.10
N TRP A 50 -1.63 7.60 -17.89
CA TRP A 50 -2.39 7.85 -16.66
C TRP A 50 -2.53 9.35 -16.31
N ARG A 51 -1.71 10.23 -16.90
CA ARG A 51 -1.78 11.68 -16.67
C ARG A 51 -3.10 12.30 -17.11
N ILE A 52 -3.82 11.69 -18.04
CA ILE A 52 -5.16 12.16 -18.46
C ILE A 52 -6.25 11.82 -17.43
N LEU A 53 -5.98 10.94 -16.47
CA LEU A 53 -6.99 10.50 -15.52
C LEU A 53 -7.20 11.55 -14.43
N ARG A 54 -8.46 11.81 -14.13
CA ARG A 54 -8.85 12.53 -12.92
C ARG A 54 -8.61 11.65 -11.70
N LEU A 55 -8.34 12.25 -10.55
CA LEU A 55 -8.07 11.52 -9.30
C LEU A 55 -9.14 10.48 -8.96
N PRO A 56 -10.46 10.76 -9.03
CA PRO A 56 -11.50 9.74 -8.81
C PRO A 56 -11.40 8.54 -9.75
N SER A 57 -10.95 8.73 -10.99
CA SER A 57 -10.76 7.61 -11.92
C SER A 57 -9.61 6.69 -11.49
N ILE A 58 -8.56 7.25 -10.88
CA ILE A 58 -7.44 6.46 -10.32
C ILE A 58 -7.93 5.71 -9.07
N THR A 59 -8.71 6.37 -8.20
CA THR A 59 -9.38 5.74 -7.04
C THR A 59 -10.21 4.52 -7.47
N ASP A 60 -10.97 4.63 -8.54
CA ASP A 60 -11.77 3.53 -9.07
C ASP A 60 -10.93 2.38 -9.62
N GLN A 61 -9.76 2.66 -10.22
CA GLN A 61 -8.83 1.60 -10.64
C GLN A 61 -8.30 0.81 -9.43
N ILE A 62 -7.99 1.48 -8.32
CA ILE A 62 -7.58 0.82 -7.09
C ILE A 62 -8.73 0.00 -6.51
N PHE A 63 -9.95 0.56 -6.53
CA PHE A 63 -11.16 -0.09 -6.00
C PHE A 63 -11.46 -1.41 -6.74
N ILE A 64 -11.40 -1.43 -8.08
CA ILE A 64 -11.63 -2.65 -8.87
C ILE A 64 -10.65 -3.76 -8.47
N LYS A 65 -9.38 -3.43 -8.24
CA LYS A 65 -8.35 -4.40 -7.83
C LYS A 65 -8.62 -4.95 -6.43
N ALA A 66 -8.90 -4.09 -5.47
CA ALA A 66 -9.24 -4.50 -4.11
C ALA A 66 -10.50 -5.37 -4.07
N GLN A 67 -11.53 -5.03 -4.85
CA GLN A 67 -12.76 -5.83 -4.98
C GLN A 67 -12.49 -7.19 -5.63
N ARG A 68 -11.60 -7.27 -6.63
CA ARG A 68 -11.22 -8.56 -7.22
C ARG A 68 -10.54 -9.45 -6.18
N ILE A 69 -9.59 -8.92 -5.39
CA ILE A 69 -8.93 -9.66 -4.31
C ILE A 69 -9.98 -10.22 -3.34
N ARG A 70 -10.89 -9.37 -2.85
CA ARG A 70 -11.96 -9.78 -1.92
C ARG A 70 -12.85 -10.85 -2.52
N SER A 71 -13.28 -10.68 -3.76
CA SER A 71 -14.12 -11.67 -4.46
C SER A 71 -13.45 -13.04 -4.59
N ILE A 72 -12.13 -13.09 -4.84
CA ILE A 72 -11.35 -14.33 -4.88
C ILE A 72 -11.25 -14.95 -3.49
N GLN A 73 -10.98 -14.15 -2.45
CA GLN A 73 -10.89 -14.60 -1.06
C GLN A 73 -12.21 -15.20 -0.57
N GLU A 74 -13.35 -14.59 -0.92
CA GLU A 74 -14.68 -15.07 -0.52
C GLU A 74 -15.10 -16.34 -1.29
N LYS A 75 -14.80 -16.42 -2.59
CA LYS A 75 -15.22 -17.54 -3.44
C LYS A 75 -14.26 -18.73 -3.38
N GLY A 76 -13.02 -18.53 -2.97
CA GLY A 76 -11.97 -19.55 -2.99
C GLY A 76 -11.53 -20.02 -4.37
N VAL A 77 -12.10 -19.44 -5.45
CA VAL A 77 -11.81 -19.80 -6.84
C VAL A 77 -11.67 -18.56 -7.72
N GLN A 78 -10.75 -18.61 -8.66
CA GLN A 78 -10.57 -17.58 -9.68
C GLN A 78 -10.69 -18.19 -11.09
N LYS A 79 -11.28 -17.45 -12.03
CA LYS A 79 -11.39 -17.87 -13.43
C LYS A 79 -10.29 -17.30 -14.32
N VAL A 80 -9.76 -16.12 -13.95
CA VAL A 80 -8.65 -15.47 -14.65
C VAL A 80 -7.37 -15.86 -13.92
N ASN A 81 -6.36 -16.32 -14.67
CA ASN A 81 -5.14 -16.91 -14.11
C ASN A 81 -4.11 -15.87 -13.60
N ASP A 82 -4.55 -14.64 -13.28
CA ASP A 82 -3.68 -13.61 -12.72
C ASP A 82 -3.68 -13.73 -11.18
N PRO A 83 -2.53 -13.95 -10.54
CA PRO A 83 -2.44 -14.11 -9.11
C PRO A 83 -2.87 -12.84 -8.36
N ILE A 84 -3.42 -12.98 -7.15
CA ILE A 84 -3.82 -11.83 -6.32
C ILE A 84 -2.64 -10.89 -5.98
N THR A 85 -1.41 -11.38 -6.04
CA THR A 85 -0.20 -10.57 -5.89
C THR A 85 -0.09 -9.48 -6.95
N ASP A 86 -0.53 -9.75 -8.18
CA ASP A 86 -0.52 -8.75 -9.26
C ASP A 86 -1.53 -7.63 -9.00
N GLU A 87 -2.64 -7.94 -8.33
CA GLU A 87 -3.59 -6.92 -7.91
C GLU A 87 -3.02 -6.03 -6.79
N PHE A 88 -2.30 -6.60 -5.81
CA PHE A 88 -1.62 -5.80 -4.79
C PHE A 88 -0.52 -4.92 -5.39
N ILE A 89 0.28 -5.41 -6.33
CA ILE A 89 1.24 -4.60 -7.10
C ILE A 89 0.52 -3.46 -7.83
N GLY A 90 -0.64 -3.77 -8.42
CA GLY A 90 -1.47 -2.77 -9.08
C GLY A 90 -1.99 -1.71 -8.12
N ILE A 91 -2.47 -2.10 -6.92
CA ILE A 91 -2.90 -1.16 -5.86
C ILE A 91 -1.75 -0.23 -5.48
N ILE A 92 -0.55 -0.77 -5.19
CA ILE A 92 0.63 0.04 -4.84
C ILE A 92 0.93 1.05 -5.95
N ASN A 93 1.05 0.60 -7.20
CA ASN A 93 1.42 1.48 -8.31
C ASN A 93 0.34 2.54 -8.59
N TYR A 94 -0.95 2.20 -8.52
CA TYR A 94 -2.01 3.20 -8.69
C TYR A 94 -2.09 4.18 -7.53
N CYS A 95 -1.78 3.78 -6.30
CA CYS A 95 -1.66 4.71 -5.17
C CYS A 95 -0.48 5.67 -5.37
N VAL A 96 0.68 5.18 -5.85
CA VAL A 96 1.81 6.06 -6.23
C VAL A 96 1.40 7.02 -7.34
N ILE A 97 0.71 6.53 -8.39
CA ILE A 97 0.18 7.38 -9.47
C ILE A 97 -0.78 8.44 -8.92
N ALA A 98 -1.67 8.09 -7.98
CA ALA A 98 -2.57 9.05 -7.35
C ALA A 98 -1.81 10.17 -6.61
N LEU A 99 -0.77 9.81 -5.85
CA LEU A 99 0.08 10.76 -5.14
C LEU A 99 0.85 11.66 -6.12
N LEU A 100 1.40 11.10 -7.19
CA LEU A 100 2.05 11.86 -8.27
C LEU A 100 1.06 12.79 -8.97
N GLN A 101 -0.17 12.35 -9.23
CA GLN A 101 -1.21 13.15 -9.88
C GLN A 101 -1.62 14.36 -9.01
N ILE A 102 -1.67 14.18 -7.68
CA ILE A 102 -1.90 15.28 -6.74
C ILE A 102 -0.76 16.31 -6.81
N GLU A 103 0.49 15.85 -6.78
CA GLU A 103 1.67 16.72 -6.82
C GLU A 103 1.81 17.44 -8.15
N LEU A 104 1.52 16.77 -9.26
CA LEU A 104 1.61 17.28 -10.62
C LEU A 104 0.32 17.97 -11.09
N SER A 105 -0.61 18.28 -10.17
CA SER A 105 -1.92 18.86 -10.52
C SER A 105 -1.84 20.19 -11.31
N ASN A 106 -0.80 20.97 -11.05
CA ASN A 106 -0.56 22.24 -11.74
C ASN A 106 0.34 22.11 -12.99
N SER A 107 0.84 20.92 -13.29
CA SER A 107 1.67 20.67 -14.45
C SER A 107 0.82 20.33 -15.67
N THR A 108 1.04 21.04 -16.77
CA THR A 108 0.43 20.75 -18.08
C THR A 108 1.18 19.66 -18.83
N ASN A 109 2.37 19.25 -18.36
CA ASN A 109 3.13 18.18 -18.98
C ASN A 109 2.45 16.83 -18.74
N THR A 110 1.94 16.25 -19.82
CA THR A 110 1.29 14.93 -19.82
C THR A 110 2.21 13.80 -20.29
N GLU A 111 3.35 14.14 -20.87
CA GLU A 111 4.33 13.18 -21.35
C GLU A 111 5.62 13.34 -20.54
N MET A 112 5.93 12.36 -19.72
CA MET A 112 7.13 12.35 -18.88
C MET A 112 7.96 11.11 -19.18
N THR A 113 9.27 11.27 -19.19
CA THR A 113 10.21 10.16 -19.35
C THR A 113 10.38 9.39 -18.04
N MET A 114 10.97 8.20 -18.13
CA MET A 114 11.25 7.41 -16.92
C MET A 114 12.30 8.09 -16.03
N GLU A 115 13.25 8.81 -16.65
CA GLU A 115 14.27 9.60 -15.96
C GLU A 115 13.67 10.73 -15.11
N GLU A 116 12.56 11.34 -15.58
CA GLU A 116 11.82 12.36 -14.84
C GLU A 116 10.95 11.76 -13.75
N LEU A 117 10.36 10.59 -13.99
CA LEU A 117 9.43 9.93 -13.07
C LEU A 117 10.12 9.16 -11.96
N GLU A 118 11.28 8.58 -12.21
CA GLU A 118 11.96 7.72 -11.24
C GLU A 118 12.25 8.42 -9.91
N PRO A 119 12.84 9.64 -9.88
CA PRO A 119 13.05 10.35 -8.62
C PRO A 119 11.75 10.73 -7.90
N LEU A 120 10.66 10.99 -8.64
CA LEU A 120 9.35 11.29 -8.06
C LEU A 120 8.73 10.03 -7.42
N TYR A 121 8.79 8.91 -8.12
CA TYR A 121 8.36 7.61 -7.59
C TYR A 121 9.10 7.27 -6.31
N ASP A 122 10.42 7.37 -6.32
CA ASP A 122 11.27 7.05 -5.17
C ASP A 122 10.97 7.95 -3.97
N ARG A 123 10.76 9.24 -4.21
CA ARG A 123 10.40 10.19 -3.15
C ARG A 123 9.07 9.82 -2.50
N VAL A 124 8.02 9.58 -3.30
CA VAL A 124 6.69 9.19 -2.79
C VAL A 124 6.78 7.92 -1.94
N VAL A 125 7.52 6.93 -2.42
CA VAL A 125 7.69 5.66 -1.70
C VAL A 125 8.50 5.84 -0.42
N ASN A 126 9.59 6.62 -0.46
CA ASN A 126 10.43 6.87 0.72
C ASN A 126 9.67 7.65 1.80
N GLU A 127 8.87 8.67 1.43
CA GLU A 127 7.98 9.37 2.37
C GLU A 127 6.98 8.41 3.01
N THR A 128 6.38 7.53 2.19
CA THR A 128 5.42 6.53 2.67
C THR A 128 6.06 5.50 3.60
N PHE A 129 7.29 5.08 3.28
CA PHE A 129 8.05 4.14 4.10
C PHE A 129 8.47 4.78 5.43
N ALA A 130 8.88 6.05 5.46
CA ALA A 130 9.20 6.75 6.70
C ALA A 130 8.02 6.78 7.66
N LEU A 131 6.79 7.10 7.17
CA LEU A 131 5.58 7.03 7.98
C LEU A 131 5.30 5.62 8.54
N GLN A 132 5.62 4.58 7.76
CA GLN A 132 5.46 3.20 8.21
C GLN A 132 6.47 2.86 9.32
N GLN A 133 7.70 3.33 9.23
CA GLN A 133 8.71 3.11 10.26
C GLN A 133 8.33 3.76 11.59
N ASP A 134 7.80 5.00 11.56
CA ASP A 134 7.30 5.68 12.75
C ASP A 134 6.14 4.90 13.40
N LYS A 135 5.20 4.41 12.59
CA LYS A 135 4.09 3.57 13.07
C LYS A 135 4.57 2.22 13.64
N ASN A 136 5.56 1.60 13.04
CA ASN A 136 6.14 0.34 13.56
C ASN A 136 6.81 0.54 14.91
N HIS A 137 7.41 1.71 15.15
CA HIS A 137 7.99 2.02 16.45
C HIS A 137 6.92 1.98 17.55
N ASP A 138 5.73 2.52 17.28
CA ASP A 138 4.66 2.63 18.28
C ASP A 138 3.84 1.33 18.44
N TYR A 139 3.56 0.64 17.35
CA TYR A 139 2.66 -0.52 17.33
C TYR A 139 3.40 -1.86 17.25
N GLY A 140 4.73 -1.85 17.18
CA GLY A 140 5.50 -3.05 16.84
C GLY A 140 5.14 -3.55 15.43
N GLU A 141 5.38 -4.81 15.15
CA GLU A 141 5.02 -5.44 13.87
C GLU A 141 3.69 -6.21 13.95
N ALA A 142 2.69 -5.67 14.66
CA ALA A 142 1.39 -6.33 14.86
C ALA A 142 0.69 -6.69 13.54
N TRP A 143 1.01 -6.00 12.45
CA TRP A 143 0.49 -6.33 11.11
C TRP A 143 0.92 -7.72 10.62
N ARG A 144 2.01 -8.30 11.17
CA ARG A 144 2.46 -9.65 10.78
C ARG A 144 1.48 -10.75 11.20
N ASP A 145 0.69 -10.51 12.24
CA ASP A 145 -0.34 -11.43 12.74
C ASP A 145 -1.71 -11.19 12.09
N MET A 146 -1.81 -10.22 11.19
CA MET A 146 -3.04 -9.94 10.48
C MET A 146 -3.31 -10.96 9.37
N ARG A 147 -4.57 -11.25 9.14
CA ARG A 147 -5.00 -11.99 7.95
C ARG A 147 -4.92 -11.10 6.72
N VAL A 148 -4.47 -11.65 5.59
CA VAL A 148 -4.47 -10.92 4.31
C VAL A 148 -5.88 -10.43 3.94
N SER A 149 -6.94 -11.18 4.29
CA SER A 149 -8.33 -10.76 4.10
C SER A 149 -8.68 -9.50 4.89
N SER A 150 -8.24 -9.42 6.16
CA SER A 150 -8.45 -8.22 6.98
C SER A 150 -7.71 -6.99 6.42
N ILE A 151 -6.52 -7.19 5.87
CA ILE A 151 -5.78 -6.13 5.16
C ILE A 151 -6.54 -5.66 3.93
N THR A 152 -7.12 -6.59 3.15
CA THR A 152 -7.98 -6.26 2.00
C THR A 152 -9.18 -5.40 2.41
N ASP A 153 -9.84 -5.75 3.52
CA ASP A 153 -10.97 -4.99 4.04
C ASP A 153 -10.58 -3.58 4.49
N ILE A 154 -9.40 -3.42 5.11
CA ILE A 154 -8.87 -2.11 5.48
C ILE A 154 -8.60 -1.25 4.24
N ILE A 155 -8.01 -1.82 3.19
CA ILE A 155 -7.80 -1.12 1.91
C ILE A 155 -9.14 -0.66 1.33
N LEU A 156 -10.15 -1.53 1.29
CA LEU A 156 -11.49 -1.18 0.82
C LEU A 156 -12.14 -0.07 1.66
N MET A 157 -12.00 -0.12 2.99
CA MET A 157 -12.48 0.94 3.88
C MET A 157 -11.79 2.28 3.59
N LYS A 158 -10.47 2.28 3.38
CA LYS A 158 -9.71 3.49 3.01
C LYS A 158 -10.17 4.06 1.67
N LEU A 159 -10.45 3.20 0.69
CA LEU A 159 -10.99 3.59 -0.61
C LEU A 159 -12.36 4.26 -0.47
N LEU A 160 -13.26 3.72 0.35
CA LEU A 160 -14.56 4.35 0.60
C LEU A 160 -14.40 5.73 1.23
N ARG A 161 -13.45 5.91 2.15
CA ARG A 161 -13.13 7.23 2.72
C ARG A 161 -12.62 8.20 1.66
N VAL A 162 -11.70 7.75 0.79
CA VAL A 162 -11.20 8.59 -0.30
C VAL A 162 -12.34 9.04 -1.20
N LYS A 163 -13.24 8.14 -1.62
CA LYS A 163 -14.43 8.49 -2.44
C LYS A 163 -15.31 9.53 -1.76
N GLN A 164 -15.58 9.37 -0.45
CA GLN A 164 -16.38 10.34 0.31
C GLN A 164 -15.70 11.72 0.39
N ILE A 165 -14.36 11.75 0.54
CA ILE A 165 -13.60 13.00 0.55
C ILE A 165 -13.62 13.64 -0.84
N GLU A 166 -13.47 12.87 -1.91
CA GLU A 166 -13.54 13.32 -3.29
C GLU A 166 -14.94 13.89 -3.61
N ASP A 167 -16.01 13.18 -3.23
CA ASP A 167 -17.40 13.61 -3.40
C ASP A 167 -17.73 14.89 -2.61
N ASN A 168 -17.01 15.13 -1.50
CA ASN A 168 -17.11 16.33 -0.68
C ASN A 168 -16.06 17.41 -1.04
N GLU A 169 -15.62 17.44 -2.28
CA GLU A 169 -14.66 18.45 -2.81
C GLU A 169 -13.35 18.52 -2.00
N GLY A 170 -12.90 17.44 -1.41
CA GLY A 170 -11.69 17.36 -0.59
C GLY A 170 -11.84 17.90 0.84
N LYS A 171 -13.04 18.32 1.25
CA LYS A 171 -13.28 18.88 2.59
C LYS A 171 -13.42 17.78 3.63
N THR A 172 -12.70 17.90 4.74
CA THR A 172 -12.80 17.04 5.92
C THR A 172 -12.93 17.89 7.19
N LEU A 173 -13.62 17.37 8.21
CA LEU A 173 -13.76 18.08 9.51
C LEU A 173 -12.59 17.76 10.45
N VAL A 174 -12.23 16.47 10.55
CA VAL A 174 -11.20 15.96 11.47
C VAL A 174 -10.32 14.88 10.85
N SER A 175 -10.70 14.37 9.68
CA SER A 175 -9.99 13.27 9.04
C SER A 175 -8.77 13.75 8.25
N GLU A 176 -7.78 12.88 8.13
CA GLU A 176 -6.69 13.06 7.19
C GLU A 176 -7.21 13.12 5.75
N GLY A 177 -6.58 13.93 4.91
CA GLY A 177 -6.95 14.07 3.51
C GLY A 177 -6.68 12.81 2.67
N VAL A 178 -6.94 12.89 1.38
CA VAL A 178 -6.76 11.76 0.44
C VAL A 178 -5.32 11.24 0.39
N LYS A 179 -4.32 12.13 0.52
CA LYS A 179 -2.88 11.77 0.46
C LYS A 179 -2.54 10.69 1.50
N ALA A 180 -2.89 10.91 2.77
CA ALA A 180 -2.60 9.98 3.86
C ALA A 180 -3.30 8.62 3.65
N ASN A 181 -4.52 8.62 3.11
CA ASN A 181 -5.22 7.37 2.80
C ASN A 181 -4.53 6.58 1.68
N TYR A 182 -3.98 7.23 0.64
CA TYR A 182 -3.20 6.53 -0.39
C TYR A 182 -1.88 5.96 0.19
N GLN A 183 -1.18 6.71 1.04
CA GLN A 183 0.04 6.23 1.72
C GLN A 183 -0.25 5.01 2.61
N ASP A 184 -1.34 5.05 3.37
CA ASP A 184 -1.76 3.90 4.17
C ASP A 184 -2.09 2.67 3.30
N MET A 185 -2.77 2.86 2.16
CA MET A 185 -3.09 1.76 1.25
C MET A 185 -1.82 1.15 0.63
N ILE A 186 -0.79 1.95 0.31
CA ILE A 186 0.52 1.43 -0.10
C ILE A 186 1.08 0.51 0.99
N ASN A 187 1.15 1.00 2.23
CA ASN A 187 1.71 0.24 3.35
C ASN A 187 0.94 -1.07 3.59
N TYR A 188 -0.39 -1.04 3.63
CA TYR A 188 -1.20 -2.25 3.78
C TYR A 188 -1.02 -3.24 2.61
N ALA A 189 -0.94 -2.75 1.38
CA ALA A 189 -0.70 -3.62 0.23
C ALA A 189 0.70 -4.25 0.26
N VAL A 190 1.72 -3.51 0.70
CA VAL A 190 3.08 -4.07 0.94
C VAL A 190 3.04 -5.13 2.02
N PHE A 191 2.35 -4.91 3.14
CA PHE A 191 2.21 -5.90 4.21
C PHE A 191 1.54 -7.19 3.70
N ALA A 192 0.46 -7.07 2.93
CA ALA A 192 -0.18 -8.22 2.31
C ALA A 192 0.79 -9.01 1.42
N MET A 193 1.60 -8.33 0.61
CA MET A 193 2.62 -8.95 -0.24
C MET A 193 3.69 -9.68 0.57
N ILE A 194 4.16 -9.10 1.67
CA ILE A 194 5.14 -9.73 2.58
C ILE A 194 4.54 -11.01 3.17
N LEU A 195 3.31 -10.95 3.71
CA LEU A 195 2.62 -12.10 4.29
C LEU A 195 2.38 -13.22 3.28
N LEU A 196 1.97 -12.89 2.05
CA LEU A 196 1.77 -13.86 0.97
C LEU A 196 3.08 -14.54 0.54
N ASN A 197 4.21 -13.83 0.58
CA ASN A 197 5.52 -14.39 0.27
C ASN A 197 6.07 -15.28 1.40
N THR A 198 5.76 -14.95 2.65
CA THR A 198 6.17 -15.75 3.82
C THR A 198 5.42 -17.07 3.88
N ASN A 199 4.13 -17.09 3.54
CA ASN A 199 3.28 -18.29 3.57
C ASN A 199 3.51 -19.26 2.39
N LYS A 200 4.38 -18.92 1.44
CA LYS A 200 4.77 -19.82 0.32
C LYS A 200 5.97 -20.72 0.66
N LYS A 201 6.55 -20.60 1.86
CA LYS A 201 7.61 -21.49 2.38
C LYS A 201 7.02 -22.56 3.28
#